data_ba999c3801c66954cbd4d815e15c818c
#
_entry.id   ba999c3801c66954cbd4d815e15c818c
#
_cell.length_a   1.000
_cell.length_b   1.000
_cell.length_c   1.000
_cell.angle_alpha   90.00
_cell.angle_beta   90.00
_cell.angle_gamma   90.00
#
_symmetry.space_group_name_H-M   'P 1'
#
loop_
_entity.id
_entity.type
_entity.pdbx_description
1 polymer ?
#
loop_
_entity_poly.entity_id
_entity_poly.type
_entity_poly.pdbx_seq_one_letter_code
_entity_poly.pdbx_strand_id
1 'polypeptide(L)'
;MNPTDLKYTTTHEWAKVEGNIVTLGITDHAQESLGDVVFVELPEEGAEVKAGEAYGTVESVKAVSDIVSSVSGKVIEFNAAILDTPETLNSDPYGEGWLIKVEADDVKELDALMSAAEYESFAEEEEH
;
A
#
# COMPACT_ATOMS: atom_id res chain seq x y z
N MET A 1 5.47 11.46 8.90
CA MET A 1 5.19 12.41 7.80
C MET A 1 4.91 11.65 6.51
N ASN A 2 3.88 12.05 5.79
CA ASN A 2 3.49 11.36 4.56
C ASN A 2 4.13 12.03 3.34
N PRO A 3 4.83 11.28 2.47
CA PRO A 3 5.43 11.85 1.28
C PRO A 3 4.42 12.58 0.40
N THR A 4 4.82 13.73 -0.15
CA THR A 4 3.91 14.58 -0.94
C THR A 4 3.81 14.16 -2.41
N ASP A 5 4.67 13.27 -2.85
CA ASP A 5 4.65 12.75 -4.23
C ASP A 5 3.82 11.48 -4.40
N LEU A 6 3.13 11.05 -3.35
CA LEU A 6 2.30 9.85 -3.36
C LEU A 6 0.81 10.20 -3.32
N LYS A 7 -0.01 9.23 -3.66
CA LYS A 7 -1.46 9.28 -3.51
C LYS A 7 -1.86 8.31 -2.39
N TYR A 8 -3.00 8.59 -1.75
CA TYR A 8 -3.42 7.86 -0.55
C TYR A 8 -4.88 7.44 -0.61
N THR A 9 -5.19 6.30 0.02
CA THR A 9 -6.55 5.77 0.09
C THR A 9 -7.13 5.94 1.50
N THR A 10 -8.46 5.78 1.59
CA THR A 10 -9.15 5.81 2.89
C THR A 10 -8.89 4.57 3.73
N THR A 11 -8.28 3.55 3.15
CA THR A 11 -7.88 2.33 3.86
C THR A 11 -6.38 2.33 4.20
N HIS A 12 -5.75 3.50 4.13
CA HIS A 12 -4.36 3.71 4.55
C HIS A 12 -3.32 2.96 3.72
N GLU A 13 -3.50 3.01 2.40
CA GLU A 13 -2.47 2.54 1.46
C GLU A 13 -1.98 3.73 0.64
N TRP A 14 -0.75 3.62 0.14
CA TRP A 14 -0.19 4.65 -0.74
C TRP A 14 0.06 4.08 -2.13
N ALA A 15 0.11 4.97 -3.12
CA ALA A 15 0.42 4.64 -4.50
C ALA A 15 1.40 5.64 -5.07
N LYS A 16 2.44 5.14 -5.74
CA LYS A 16 3.43 5.98 -6.42
C LYS A 16 3.36 5.70 -7.91
N VAL A 17 3.07 6.72 -8.70
CA VAL A 17 2.88 6.59 -10.15
C VAL A 17 4.15 6.97 -10.90
N GLU A 18 4.63 6.07 -11.77
CA GLU A 18 5.75 6.34 -12.68
C GLU A 18 5.33 5.84 -14.06
N GLY A 19 4.83 6.75 -14.90
CA GLY A 19 4.25 6.38 -16.20
C GLY A 19 2.97 5.57 -15.96
N ASN A 20 2.95 4.33 -16.42
CA ASN A 20 1.82 3.42 -16.19
C ASN A 20 2.14 2.36 -15.12
N ILE A 21 3.29 2.48 -14.46
CA ILE A 21 3.68 1.58 -13.38
C ILE A 21 3.35 2.24 -12.05
N VAL A 22 2.61 1.51 -11.20
CA VAL A 22 2.20 2.01 -9.89
C VAL A 22 2.77 1.11 -8.81
N THR A 23 3.53 1.70 -7.89
CA THR A 23 4.06 0.99 -6.71
C THR A 23 3.07 1.20 -5.57
N LEU A 24 2.70 0.11 -4.91
CA LEU A 24 1.73 0.14 -3.80
C LEU A 24 2.36 -0.26 -2.48
N GLY A 25 1.85 0.31 -1.40
CA GLY A 25 2.30 -0.01 -0.06
C GLY A 25 1.30 0.47 0.98
N ILE A 26 1.66 0.36 2.26
CA ILE A 26 0.82 0.85 3.36
C ILE A 26 1.46 2.09 3.98
N THR A 27 0.62 2.94 4.58
CA THR A 27 1.10 4.19 5.17
C THR A 27 1.71 3.97 6.55
N ASP A 28 2.40 4.98 7.07
CA ASP A 28 2.94 4.97 8.41
C ASP A 28 1.81 4.81 9.43
N HIS A 29 0.67 5.47 9.21
CA HIS A 29 -0.52 5.33 10.05
C HIS A 29 -0.98 3.87 10.10
N ALA A 30 -0.99 3.19 8.95
CA ALA A 30 -1.41 1.79 8.87
C ALA A 30 -0.48 0.88 9.68
N GLN A 31 0.84 1.06 9.57
CA GLN A 31 1.77 0.20 10.29
C GLN A 31 1.72 0.47 11.80
N GLU A 32 1.47 1.71 12.21
CA GLU A 32 1.30 2.02 13.63
C GLU A 32 0.06 1.35 14.21
N SER A 33 -1.03 1.37 13.45
CA SER A 33 -2.29 0.73 13.87
C SER A 33 -2.15 -0.78 13.96
N LEU A 34 -1.38 -1.38 13.05
CA LEU A 34 -1.15 -2.83 13.05
C LEU A 34 -0.21 -3.27 14.19
N GLY A 35 0.79 -2.46 14.50
CA GLY A 35 1.86 -2.86 15.40
C GLY A 35 2.90 -3.69 14.67
N ASP A 36 3.67 -4.50 15.40
CA ASP A 36 4.78 -5.26 14.83
C ASP A 36 4.29 -6.26 13.78
N VAL A 37 4.72 -6.08 12.54
CA VAL A 37 4.36 -6.96 11.43
C VAL A 37 5.21 -8.21 11.47
N VAL A 38 4.56 -9.37 11.40
CA VAL A 38 5.25 -10.67 11.49
C VAL A 38 5.13 -11.51 10.23
N PHE A 39 4.17 -11.22 9.35
CA PHE A 39 3.96 -11.99 8.12
C PHE A 39 3.24 -11.14 7.07
N VAL A 40 3.63 -11.34 5.81
CA VAL A 40 3.04 -10.64 4.67
C VAL A 40 2.77 -11.66 3.56
N GLU A 41 1.58 -11.62 2.98
CA GLU A 41 1.24 -12.41 1.80
C GLU A 41 1.03 -11.47 0.62
N LEU A 42 1.69 -11.76 -0.50
CA LEU A 42 1.62 -10.94 -1.71
C LEU A 42 1.26 -11.81 -2.92
N PRO A 43 0.64 -11.23 -3.96
CA PRO A 43 0.35 -11.97 -5.19
C PRO A 43 1.64 -12.23 -5.96
N GLU A 44 1.60 -13.22 -6.84
CA GLU A 44 2.73 -13.55 -7.69
C GLU A 44 2.81 -12.60 -8.88
N GLU A 45 4.01 -12.50 -9.48
CA GLU A 45 4.19 -11.78 -10.73
C GLU A 45 3.25 -12.36 -11.79
N GLY A 46 2.57 -11.50 -12.51
CA GLY A 46 1.58 -11.90 -13.50
C GLY A 46 0.14 -11.94 -12.99
N ALA A 47 -0.07 -11.85 -11.68
CA ALA A 47 -1.41 -11.83 -11.13
C ALA A 47 -2.15 -10.54 -11.49
N GLU A 48 -3.47 -10.62 -11.64
CA GLU A 48 -4.29 -9.45 -11.89
C GLU A 48 -4.83 -8.90 -10.58
N VAL A 49 -4.84 -7.58 -10.45
CA VAL A 49 -5.43 -6.89 -9.29
C VAL A 49 -6.50 -5.92 -9.79
N LYS A 50 -7.47 -5.64 -8.94
CA LYS A 50 -8.56 -4.71 -9.27
C LYS A 50 -8.71 -3.66 -8.19
N ALA A 51 -8.96 -2.42 -8.61
CA ALA A 51 -9.19 -1.32 -7.68
C ALA A 51 -10.33 -1.66 -6.73
N GLY A 52 -10.09 -1.47 -5.44
CA GLY A 52 -11.08 -1.76 -4.40
C GLY A 52 -11.09 -3.19 -3.90
N GLU A 53 -10.28 -4.09 -4.48
CA GLU A 53 -10.23 -5.49 -4.04
C GLU A 53 -8.90 -5.78 -3.34
N ALA A 54 -8.93 -6.71 -2.39
CA ALA A 54 -7.74 -7.12 -1.65
C ALA A 54 -6.80 -7.88 -2.58
N TYR A 55 -5.48 -7.58 -2.48
CA TYR A 55 -4.46 -8.31 -3.25
C TYR A 55 -3.49 -9.07 -2.34
N GLY A 56 -3.54 -8.83 -1.06
CA GLY A 56 -2.65 -9.49 -0.11
C GLY A 56 -3.09 -9.27 1.31
N THR A 57 -2.29 -9.75 2.25
CA THR A 57 -2.58 -9.56 3.69
C THR A 57 -1.31 -9.21 4.45
N VAL A 58 -1.48 -8.50 5.54
CA VAL A 58 -0.42 -8.20 6.51
C VAL A 58 -0.87 -8.73 7.86
N GLU A 59 -0.05 -9.57 8.46
CA GLU A 59 -0.33 -10.09 9.79
C GLU A 59 0.63 -9.48 10.80
N SER A 60 0.09 -8.97 11.89
CA SER A 60 0.87 -8.42 12.99
C SER A 60 0.65 -9.25 14.23
N VAL A 61 1.35 -8.92 15.32
CA VAL A 61 1.20 -9.63 16.59
C VAL A 61 -0.20 -9.52 17.17
N LYS A 62 -0.99 -8.54 16.72
CA LYS A 62 -2.34 -8.31 17.27
C LYS A 62 -3.48 -8.39 16.27
N ALA A 63 -3.20 -8.45 14.96
CA ALA A 63 -4.27 -8.40 13.96
C ALA A 63 -3.83 -8.95 12.60
N VAL A 64 -4.81 -9.26 11.74
CA VAL A 64 -4.61 -9.60 10.35
C VAL A 64 -5.42 -8.61 9.53
N SER A 65 -4.83 -7.99 8.53
CA SER A 65 -5.48 -6.98 7.71
C SER A 65 -5.30 -7.26 6.22
N ASP A 66 -6.39 -7.10 5.46
CA ASP A 66 -6.31 -7.19 4.00
C ASP A 66 -5.68 -5.90 3.46
N ILE A 67 -4.91 -6.02 2.39
CA ILE A 67 -4.35 -4.88 1.69
C ILE A 67 -5.11 -4.73 0.37
N VAL A 68 -5.70 -3.54 0.17
CA VAL A 68 -6.57 -3.27 -0.98
C VAL A 68 -5.82 -2.53 -2.07
N SER A 69 -6.02 -2.93 -3.32
CA SER A 69 -5.42 -2.25 -4.46
C SER A 69 -6.18 -0.97 -4.77
N SER A 70 -5.45 0.10 -5.06
CA SER A 70 -6.01 1.37 -5.49
C SER A 70 -6.13 1.48 -7.01
N VAL A 71 -5.66 0.46 -7.73
CA VAL A 71 -5.62 0.49 -9.20
C VAL A 71 -5.84 -0.91 -9.75
N SER A 72 -6.38 -0.98 -10.97
CA SER A 72 -6.54 -2.26 -11.69
C SER A 72 -5.38 -2.44 -12.64
N GLY A 73 -4.89 -3.68 -12.77
CA GLY A 73 -3.80 -4.00 -13.67
C GLY A 73 -3.15 -5.32 -13.34
N LYS A 74 -1.93 -5.48 -13.80
CA LYS A 74 -1.18 -6.72 -13.67
C LYS A 74 0.07 -6.51 -12.81
N VAL A 75 0.30 -7.41 -11.86
CA VAL A 75 1.49 -7.36 -11.01
C VAL A 75 2.71 -7.69 -11.87
N ILE A 76 3.66 -6.76 -11.94
CA ILE A 76 4.90 -6.96 -12.68
C ILE A 76 6.07 -7.28 -11.75
N GLU A 77 5.92 -6.95 -10.46
CA GLU A 77 6.96 -7.21 -9.48
C GLU A 77 6.33 -7.23 -8.08
N PHE A 78 6.81 -8.12 -7.22
CA PHE A 78 6.47 -8.07 -5.79
C PHE A 78 7.76 -7.95 -5.00
N ASN A 79 7.68 -7.39 -3.79
CA ASN A 79 8.86 -7.16 -2.95
C ASN A 79 9.22 -8.44 -2.19
N ALA A 80 10.06 -9.28 -2.78
CA ALA A 80 10.48 -10.54 -2.16
C ALA A 80 11.18 -10.31 -0.82
N ALA A 81 11.91 -9.20 -0.68
CA ALA A 81 12.64 -8.91 0.56
C ALA A 81 11.69 -8.73 1.74
N ILE A 82 10.49 -8.17 1.52
CA ILE A 82 9.52 -7.95 2.61
C ILE A 82 8.99 -9.27 3.16
N LEU A 83 8.99 -10.33 2.36
CA LEU A 83 8.54 -11.65 2.81
C LEU A 83 9.51 -12.25 3.81
N ASP A 84 10.81 -11.94 3.68
CA ASP A 84 11.85 -12.40 4.59
C ASP A 84 11.97 -11.52 5.82
N THR A 85 11.71 -10.22 5.66
CA THR A 85 11.84 -9.23 6.74
C THR A 85 10.59 -8.34 6.81
N PRO A 86 9.45 -8.93 7.23
CA PRO A 86 8.18 -8.18 7.25
C PRO A 86 8.20 -6.95 8.16
N GLU A 87 9.06 -6.91 9.14
CA GLU A 87 9.23 -5.77 10.04
C GLU A 87 9.71 -4.51 9.31
N THR A 88 10.15 -4.62 8.06
CA THR A 88 10.50 -3.46 7.25
C THR A 88 9.29 -2.57 7.01
N LEU A 89 8.07 -3.14 7.02
CA LEU A 89 6.85 -2.34 6.94
C LEU A 89 6.74 -1.36 8.11
N ASN A 90 7.26 -1.73 9.26
CA ASN A 90 7.23 -0.86 10.45
C ASN A 90 8.32 0.21 10.39
N SER A 91 9.51 -0.14 9.89
CA SER A 91 10.66 0.76 9.91
C SER A 91 10.73 1.68 8.69
N ASP A 92 10.24 1.25 7.54
CA ASP A 92 10.36 2.03 6.29
C ASP A 92 9.21 1.76 5.32
N PRO A 93 7.98 2.12 5.72
CA PRO A 93 6.79 1.80 4.91
C PRO A 93 6.76 2.48 3.54
N TYR A 94 7.45 3.60 3.37
CA TYR A 94 7.45 4.34 2.11
C TYR A 94 8.66 4.05 1.23
N GLY A 95 9.66 3.37 1.74
CA GLY A 95 10.88 3.02 1.01
C GLY A 95 11.00 1.53 0.78
N GLU A 96 11.85 0.88 1.54
CA GLU A 96 12.11 -0.55 1.41
C GLU A 96 10.86 -1.41 1.67
N GLY A 97 9.86 -0.86 2.34
CA GLY A 97 8.61 -1.56 2.65
C GLY A 97 7.56 -1.53 1.55
N TRP A 98 7.88 -1.18 0.33
CA TRP A 98 6.93 -1.26 -0.77
C TRP A 98 6.46 -2.72 -0.97
N LEU A 99 5.26 -2.91 -1.48
CA LEU A 99 4.66 -4.25 -1.56
C LEU A 99 4.66 -4.82 -2.97
N ILE A 100 3.99 -4.17 -3.92
CA ILE A 100 3.92 -4.64 -5.30
C ILE A 100 4.04 -3.47 -6.28
N LYS A 101 4.42 -3.81 -7.52
CA LYS A 101 4.37 -2.87 -8.64
C LYS A 101 3.37 -3.42 -9.64
N VAL A 102 2.47 -2.57 -10.10
CA VAL A 102 1.39 -2.94 -11.02
C VAL A 102 1.53 -2.15 -12.30
N GLU A 103 1.41 -2.85 -13.44
CA GLU A 103 1.24 -2.18 -14.72
C GLU A 103 -0.24 -1.85 -14.81
N ALA A 104 -0.57 -0.58 -14.61
CA ALA A 104 -1.95 -0.13 -14.48
C ALA A 104 -2.66 -0.12 -15.84
N ASP A 105 -3.92 -0.57 -15.85
CA ASP A 105 -4.77 -0.51 -17.05
C ASP A 105 -5.13 0.95 -17.33
N ASP A 106 -5.38 1.73 -16.27
CA ASP A 106 -5.71 3.15 -16.40
C ASP A 106 -5.29 3.89 -15.14
N VAL A 107 -4.19 4.66 -15.24
CA VAL A 107 -3.69 5.43 -14.10
C VAL A 107 -4.66 6.52 -13.64
N LYS A 108 -5.67 6.85 -14.43
CA LYS A 108 -6.69 7.84 -14.04
C LYS A 108 -7.52 7.37 -12.84
N GLU A 109 -7.54 6.09 -12.55
CA GLU A 109 -8.19 5.57 -11.36
C GLU A 109 -7.60 6.22 -10.09
N LEU A 110 -6.34 6.63 -10.16
CA LEU A 110 -5.64 7.25 -9.03
C LEU A 110 -6.01 8.72 -8.82
N ASP A 111 -6.66 9.35 -9.80
CA ASP A 111 -7.08 10.75 -9.68
C ASP A 111 -8.12 10.95 -8.57
N ALA A 112 -8.84 9.89 -8.21
CA ALA A 112 -9.83 9.91 -7.13
C ALA A 112 -9.20 9.81 -5.75
N LEU A 113 -7.91 9.51 -5.66
CA LEU A 113 -7.23 9.33 -4.38
C LEU A 113 -6.83 10.67 -3.77
N MET A 114 -6.54 10.64 -2.47
CA MET A 114 -6.16 11.82 -1.72
C MET A 114 -4.68 12.19 -1.93
N SER A 115 -4.41 13.50 -1.88
CA SER A 115 -3.04 14.00 -1.76
C SER A 115 -2.56 13.76 -0.32
N ALA A 116 -1.27 13.99 -0.06
CA ALA A 116 -0.73 13.86 1.29
C ALA A 116 -1.47 14.77 2.29
N ALA A 117 -1.73 16.02 1.91
CA ALA A 117 -2.43 16.96 2.78
C ALA A 117 -3.87 16.51 3.08
N GLU A 118 -4.57 16.05 2.06
CA GLU A 118 -5.93 15.52 2.22
C GLU A 118 -5.96 14.29 3.10
N TYR A 119 -5.00 13.40 2.89
CA TYR A 119 -4.89 12.18 3.68
C TYR A 119 -4.57 12.49 5.15
N GLU A 120 -3.68 13.43 5.41
CA GLU A 120 -3.34 13.82 6.78
C GLU A 120 -4.55 14.34 7.53
N SER A 121 -5.38 15.17 6.87
CA SER A 121 -6.63 15.65 7.47
C SER A 121 -7.61 14.51 7.73
N PHE A 122 -7.72 13.58 6.78
CA PHE A 122 -8.59 12.42 6.92
C PHE A 122 -8.17 11.54 8.08
N ALA A 123 -6.88 11.22 8.18
CA ALA A 123 -6.35 10.36 9.23
C ALA A 123 -6.51 11.01 10.62
N GLU A 124 -6.33 12.32 10.70
CA GLU A 124 -6.51 13.07 11.93
C GLU A 124 -7.96 13.04 12.41
N GLU A 125 -8.91 13.20 11.48
CA GLU A 125 -10.34 13.11 11.80
C GLU A 125 -10.72 11.70 12.26
N GLU A 126 -10.13 10.67 11.65
CA GLU A 126 -10.42 9.28 11.99
C GLU A 126 -9.96 8.93 13.40
N GLU A 127 -8.91 9.57 13.89
CA GLU A 127 -8.38 9.34 15.24
C GLU A 127 -9.25 9.97 16.33
N HIS A 128 -10.15 10.85 15.97
CA HIS A 128 -11.11 11.45 16.88
C HIS A 128 -12.39 10.64 16.96
#